data_481dab7ef9d927f609af8a6a5d0c7027
#
_entry.id   481dab7ef9d927f609af8a6a5d0c7027
#
_cell.length_a   1.000
_cell.length_b   1.000
_cell.length_c   1.000
_cell.angle_alpha   90.00
_cell.angle_beta   90.00
_cell.angle_gamma   90.00
#
_symmetry.space_group_name_H-M   'P 1'
#
loop_
_entity.id
_entity.type
_entity.pdbx_description
1 polymer ?
#
loop_
_entity_poly.entity_id
_entity_poly.type
_entity_poly.pdbx_seq_one_letter_code
_entity_poly.pdbx_strand_id
1 'polypeptide(L)'
;MGEQSRYLPECPEKGEVVRKLTEEYGGHVIFSRESEVYVEVPRHALKNVAKYLYSSGAFLKTCAAVDERPLNRSFALYHIFGMDSKGYDVIVKVSAPEDDAWVPSIVDVVPAADWCELEARDMIGIELRGRRLVRRLVLPEDWPEDIHPLRKDIPHNFRPPSVKAKSEFRPPERGIPIGPYHPVLHEPEYFELLVEGETVVDAYYRGFHIHRGIEKLGESPRFTYQKIPFLAERICGICGFVHSTCAIMAMEKAAGIRAPERAEFIRSIVLELERIHSHLLWVGVAAHVLGYDAGFMHTWRIREPVMILSELVTGSRKTYGLNLVGGVRRDINKDKIEKIVKTLDKLEKEFKELANLLVSVPQIRKRAQGTGVLTRSEARALSVVGPVARASGLYRDIRKDYPYLAYKEASFKIPLYTEGDNLARVLVRVEEVFESINIIRQLLDKLPGGPIMHEKCSAIIPVDELIPPGKYAVAAAEAPRGEDVHFLMTGEGRPYRWKVRAPTYQNIPALRPMLRGDPLADAPLTIASIDPCFSCTDRALVIDVKTGRARTIKLWNGGVGTCQL
;
A
#
# COMPACT_ATOMS: atom_id res chain seq x y z
N MET A 1 30.44 0.88 6.21
CA MET A 1 30.09 0.11 4.98
C MET A 1 30.17 -1.40 5.14
N GLY A 2 30.64 -1.97 6.27
CA GLY A 2 30.93 -3.40 6.41
C GLY A 2 29.87 -4.25 7.10
N GLU A 3 28.89 -3.72 7.81
CA GLU A 3 27.95 -4.53 8.61
C GLU A 3 26.55 -4.71 8.03
N GLN A 4 26.14 -3.89 7.09
CA GLN A 4 24.79 -3.95 6.50
C GLN A 4 24.62 -5.08 5.45
N SER A 5 25.73 -5.60 4.91
CA SER A 5 25.74 -6.68 3.91
C SER A 5 25.51 -8.09 4.50
N ARG A 6 25.62 -8.27 5.82
CA ARG A 6 25.63 -9.60 6.45
C ARG A 6 24.25 -10.26 6.65
N TYR A 7 23.17 -9.56 6.34
CA TYR A 7 21.83 -10.02 6.71
C TYR A 7 20.87 -10.33 5.55
N LEU A 8 21.27 -10.07 4.31
CA LEU A 8 20.49 -10.50 3.15
C LEU A 8 21.15 -11.74 2.55
N PRO A 9 20.39 -12.81 2.26
CA PRO A 9 20.93 -13.92 1.48
C PRO A 9 21.39 -13.36 0.11
N GLU A 10 22.49 -13.86 -0.41
CA GLU A 10 22.91 -13.54 -1.77
C GLU A 10 21.80 -13.92 -2.74
N CYS A 11 21.22 -12.93 -3.41
CA CYS A 11 20.16 -13.17 -4.38
C CYS A 11 20.80 -13.58 -5.72
N PRO A 12 20.28 -14.63 -6.36
CA PRO A 12 20.78 -15.05 -7.66
C PRO A 12 20.61 -13.95 -8.72
N GLU A 13 21.51 -13.93 -9.69
CA GLU A 13 21.42 -13.03 -10.83
C GLU A 13 20.14 -13.29 -11.63
N LYS A 14 19.57 -12.25 -12.26
CA LYS A 14 18.32 -12.35 -13.03
C LYS A 14 18.37 -13.47 -14.08
N GLY A 15 19.48 -13.62 -14.79
CA GLY A 15 19.67 -14.68 -15.78
C GLY A 15 19.63 -16.09 -15.17
N GLU A 16 20.21 -16.28 -13.98
CA GLU A 16 20.17 -17.55 -13.27
C GLU A 16 18.75 -17.88 -12.79
N VAL A 17 18.03 -16.90 -12.24
CA VAL A 17 16.63 -17.08 -11.84
C VAL A 17 15.77 -17.48 -13.04
N VAL A 18 15.90 -16.77 -14.17
CA VAL A 18 15.15 -17.08 -15.40
C VAL A 18 15.47 -18.49 -15.87
N ARG A 19 16.77 -18.85 -15.99
CA ARG A 19 17.19 -20.18 -16.39
C ARG A 19 16.59 -21.27 -15.52
N LYS A 20 16.65 -21.10 -14.19
CA LYS A 20 16.08 -22.07 -13.26
C LYS A 20 14.58 -22.21 -13.39
N LEU A 21 13.86 -21.09 -13.57
CA LEU A 21 12.42 -21.11 -13.78
C LEU A 21 12.03 -21.82 -15.08
N THR A 22 12.82 -21.70 -16.13
CA THR A 22 12.54 -22.32 -17.44
C THR A 22 12.99 -23.77 -17.50
N GLU A 23 14.23 -24.07 -17.11
CA GLU A 23 14.82 -25.41 -17.28
C GLU A 23 14.37 -26.42 -16.22
N GLU A 24 14.27 -25.99 -14.93
CA GLU A 24 13.91 -26.91 -13.84
C GLU A 24 12.40 -26.98 -13.58
N TYR A 25 11.69 -25.86 -13.75
CA TYR A 25 10.27 -25.76 -13.39
C TYR A 25 9.33 -25.69 -14.60
N GLY A 26 9.87 -25.81 -15.83
CA GLY A 26 9.06 -25.81 -17.05
C GLY A 26 8.38 -24.47 -17.35
N GLY A 27 8.95 -23.40 -16.86
CA GLY A 27 8.43 -22.05 -17.08
C GLY A 27 8.68 -21.55 -18.51
N HIS A 28 7.83 -20.63 -18.95
CA HIS A 28 7.95 -19.93 -20.22
C HIS A 28 8.03 -18.43 -19.98
N VAL A 29 9.09 -17.77 -20.50
CA VAL A 29 9.26 -16.31 -20.39
C VAL A 29 8.27 -15.63 -21.35
N ILE A 30 7.32 -14.88 -20.79
CA ILE A 30 6.37 -14.08 -21.58
C ILE A 30 7.08 -12.85 -22.14
N PHE A 31 7.78 -12.10 -21.26
CA PHE A 31 8.67 -11.01 -21.65
C PHE A 31 9.59 -10.61 -20.48
N SER A 32 10.63 -9.85 -20.77
CA SER A 32 11.56 -9.32 -19.79
C SER A 32 11.98 -7.89 -20.17
N ARG A 33 12.09 -7.04 -19.13
CA ARG A 33 12.71 -5.70 -19.22
C ARG A 33 13.68 -5.53 -18.03
N GLU A 34 14.40 -4.41 -17.96
CA GLU A 34 15.44 -4.21 -16.96
C GLU A 34 14.98 -4.54 -15.52
N SER A 35 13.84 -4.00 -15.11
CA SER A 35 13.32 -4.13 -13.74
C SER A 35 12.27 -5.23 -13.55
N GLU A 36 11.93 -6.03 -14.57
CA GLU A 36 10.85 -7.01 -14.49
C GLU A 36 11.12 -8.21 -15.39
N VAL A 37 10.71 -9.40 -14.93
CA VAL A 37 10.58 -10.59 -15.78
C VAL A 37 9.25 -11.27 -15.50
N TYR A 38 8.51 -11.59 -16.55
CA TYR A 38 7.24 -12.30 -16.50
C TYR A 38 7.45 -13.72 -17.01
N VAL A 39 7.15 -14.69 -16.15
CA VAL A 39 7.32 -16.11 -16.44
C VAL A 39 6.01 -16.83 -16.15
N GLU A 40 5.46 -17.51 -17.13
CA GLU A 40 4.33 -18.42 -16.92
C GLU A 40 4.86 -19.80 -16.55
N VAL A 41 4.32 -20.36 -15.46
CA VAL A 41 4.71 -21.69 -14.97
C VAL A 41 3.47 -22.62 -14.89
N PRO A 42 3.67 -23.94 -15.07
CA PRO A 42 2.59 -24.89 -14.89
C PRO A 42 2.09 -24.88 -13.43
N ARG A 43 0.78 -25.12 -13.23
CA ARG A 43 0.15 -25.09 -11.88
C ARG A 43 0.90 -25.95 -10.85
N HIS A 44 1.32 -27.16 -11.22
CA HIS A 44 2.02 -28.07 -10.32
C HIS A 44 3.41 -27.58 -9.88
N ALA A 45 4.05 -26.71 -10.65
CA ALA A 45 5.37 -26.15 -10.34
C ALA A 45 5.31 -24.94 -9.40
N LEU A 46 4.16 -24.23 -9.31
CA LEU A 46 4.05 -22.95 -8.60
C LEU A 46 4.62 -23.00 -7.18
N LYS A 47 4.29 -24.03 -6.39
CA LYS A 47 4.73 -24.13 -5.00
C LYS A 47 6.25 -24.25 -4.88
N ASN A 48 6.89 -25.01 -5.77
CA ASN A 48 8.34 -25.17 -5.81
C ASN A 48 9.03 -23.88 -6.27
N VAL A 49 8.45 -23.20 -7.27
CA VAL A 49 8.91 -21.88 -7.75
C VAL A 49 8.84 -20.85 -6.61
N ALA A 50 7.71 -20.77 -5.91
CA ALA A 50 7.54 -19.87 -4.76
C ALA A 50 8.54 -20.16 -3.65
N LYS A 51 8.78 -21.46 -3.33
CA LYS A 51 9.79 -21.89 -2.36
C LYS A 51 11.19 -21.46 -2.78
N TYR A 52 11.54 -21.66 -4.04
CA TYR A 52 12.83 -21.25 -4.58
C TYR A 52 13.04 -19.74 -4.47
N LEU A 53 12.09 -18.93 -4.98
CA LEU A 53 12.19 -17.46 -4.93
C LEU A 53 12.27 -16.95 -3.49
N TYR A 54 11.41 -17.46 -2.60
CA TYR A 54 11.42 -17.06 -1.20
C TYR A 54 12.74 -17.43 -0.50
N SER A 55 13.29 -18.62 -0.76
CA SER A 55 14.59 -19.06 -0.21
C SER A 55 15.76 -18.25 -0.79
N SER A 56 15.61 -17.73 -2.02
CA SER A 56 16.59 -16.85 -2.67
C SER A 56 16.49 -15.39 -2.20
N GLY A 57 15.72 -15.11 -1.16
CA GLY A 57 15.61 -13.78 -0.57
C GLY A 57 14.47 -12.91 -1.12
N ALA A 58 13.70 -13.36 -2.10
CA ALA A 58 12.57 -12.60 -2.63
C ALA A 58 11.50 -12.32 -1.57
N PHE A 59 10.84 -11.16 -1.67
CA PHE A 59 9.63 -10.82 -0.92
C PHE A 59 8.41 -10.93 -1.84
N LEU A 60 7.34 -11.55 -1.37
CA LEU A 60 6.08 -11.48 -2.09
C LEU A 60 5.46 -10.08 -1.91
N LYS A 61 5.39 -9.31 -2.98
CA LYS A 61 4.79 -7.97 -2.97
C LYS A 61 3.27 -8.04 -2.98
N THR A 62 2.69 -8.86 -3.86
CA THR A 62 1.23 -9.11 -3.94
C THR A 62 0.92 -10.23 -4.93
N CYS A 63 -0.36 -10.62 -4.99
CA CYS A 63 -0.90 -11.39 -6.09
C CYS A 63 -1.93 -10.55 -6.86
N ALA A 64 -1.95 -10.67 -8.18
CA ALA A 64 -2.95 -10.03 -9.03
C ALA A 64 -3.73 -11.10 -9.79
N ALA A 65 -4.99 -11.31 -9.42
CA ALA A 65 -5.87 -12.18 -10.17
C ALA A 65 -6.52 -11.41 -11.33
N VAL A 66 -6.56 -12.04 -12.50
CA VAL A 66 -7.07 -11.47 -13.75
C VAL A 66 -8.05 -12.43 -14.40
N ASP A 67 -9.18 -11.92 -14.82
CA ASP A 67 -10.11 -12.65 -15.68
C ASP A 67 -9.66 -12.51 -17.14
N GLU A 68 -8.92 -13.51 -17.62
CA GLU A 68 -8.45 -13.61 -19.02
C GLU A 68 -9.39 -14.44 -19.90
N ARG A 69 -10.58 -14.85 -19.43
CA ARG A 69 -11.52 -15.64 -20.22
C ARG A 69 -11.84 -15.01 -21.59
N PRO A 70 -12.05 -13.69 -21.70
CA PRO A 70 -12.26 -13.06 -23.01
C PRO A 70 -11.06 -13.15 -23.95
N LEU A 71 -9.85 -13.40 -23.43
CA LEU A 71 -8.60 -13.45 -24.21
C LEU A 71 -8.21 -14.88 -24.59
N ASN A 72 -8.30 -15.83 -23.64
CA ASN A 72 -7.74 -17.18 -23.80
C ASN A 72 -8.52 -18.28 -23.05
N ARG A 73 -9.77 -18.01 -22.61
CA ARG A 73 -10.62 -18.91 -21.83
C ARG A 73 -10.01 -19.39 -20.50
N SER A 74 -9.20 -18.55 -19.86
CA SER A 74 -8.64 -18.87 -18.56
C SER A 74 -8.77 -17.72 -17.57
N PHE A 75 -8.58 -18.03 -16.29
CA PHE A 75 -8.20 -17.09 -15.26
C PHE A 75 -6.68 -17.12 -15.10
N ALA A 76 -6.09 -16.03 -14.65
CA ALA A 76 -4.67 -15.99 -14.34
C ALA A 76 -4.43 -15.42 -12.95
N LEU A 77 -3.45 -15.98 -12.25
CA LEU A 77 -2.94 -15.44 -10.99
C LEU A 77 -1.46 -15.08 -11.16
N TYR A 78 -1.15 -13.79 -11.02
CA TYR A 78 0.19 -13.25 -11.10
C TYR A 78 0.73 -13.06 -9.69
N HIS A 79 1.80 -13.79 -9.33
CA HIS A 79 2.52 -13.61 -8.07
C HIS A 79 3.71 -12.69 -8.31
N ILE A 80 3.74 -11.54 -7.66
CA ILE A 80 4.77 -10.51 -7.86
C ILE A 80 5.79 -10.64 -6.74
N PHE A 81 6.97 -11.18 -7.07
CA PHE A 81 8.09 -11.33 -6.15
C PHE A 81 9.14 -10.25 -6.40
N GLY A 82 9.49 -9.49 -5.38
CA GLY A 82 10.57 -8.50 -5.43
C GLY A 82 11.90 -9.14 -5.04
N MET A 83 12.89 -9.03 -5.93
CA MET A 83 14.30 -9.31 -5.64
C MET A 83 14.95 -8.00 -5.20
N ASP A 84 14.55 -7.50 -4.01
CA ASP A 84 14.82 -6.12 -3.57
C ASP A 84 16.32 -5.76 -3.62
N SER A 85 17.20 -6.64 -3.15
CA SER A 85 18.65 -6.42 -3.20
C SER A 85 19.24 -6.36 -4.62
N LYS A 86 18.51 -6.79 -5.63
CA LYS A 86 18.91 -6.83 -7.03
C LYS A 86 18.15 -5.84 -7.91
N GLY A 87 17.14 -5.14 -7.38
CA GLY A 87 16.41 -4.11 -8.08
C GLY A 87 15.52 -4.59 -9.24
N TYR A 88 15.00 -5.82 -9.21
CA TYR A 88 14.05 -6.32 -10.20
C TYR A 88 12.96 -7.20 -9.61
N ASP A 89 11.82 -7.27 -10.30
CA ASP A 89 10.69 -8.11 -9.93
C ASP A 89 10.62 -9.37 -10.80
N VAL A 90 10.25 -10.49 -10.19
CA VAL A 90 9.88 -11.74 -10.88
C VAL A 90 8.37 -11.91 -10.75
N ILE A 91 7.68 -11.81 -11.87
CA ILE A 91 6.24 -11.97 -11.94
C ILE A 91 5.92 -13.36 -12.46
N VAL A 92 5.46 -14.23 -11.55
CA VAL A 92 5.12 -15.62 -11.85
C VAL A 92 3.64 -15.72 -12.17
N LYS A 93 3.31 -15.96 -13.43
CA LYS A 93 1.95 -16.19 -13.90
C LYS A 93 1.61 -17.68 -13.81
N VAL A 94 0.41 -17.97 -13.32
CA VAL A 94 -0.22 -19.30 -13.41
C VAL A 94 -1.60 -19.14 -14.02
N SER A 95 -1.85 -19.89 -15.08
CA SER A 95 -3.15 -19.92 -15.75
C SER A 95 -4.01 -21.06 -15.23
N ALA A 96 -5.31 -20.80 -15.04
CA ALA A 96 -6.34 -21.75 -14.63
C ALA A 96 -7.45 -21.74 -15.67
N PRO A 97 -7.67 -22.84 -16.44
CA PRO A 97 -8.74 -22.93 -17.42
C PRO A 97 -10.12 -22.63 -16.82
N GLU A 98 -11.03 -22.07 -17.61
CA GLU A 98 -12.37 -21.65 -17.15
C GLU A 98 -13.18 -22.80 -16.55
N ASP A 99 -13.05 -24.01 -17.11
CA ASP A 99 -13.72 -25.22 -16.69
C ASP A 99 -13.02 -25.96 -15.53
N ASP A 100 -11.80 -25.55 -15.17
CA ASP A 100 -11.00 -26.13 -14.08
C ASP A 100 -10.22 -25.01 -13.34
N ALA A 101 -10.96 -24.05 -12.78
CA ALA A 101 -10.47 -22.77 -12.26
C ALA A 101 -9.80 -22.87 -10.88
N TRP A 102 -8.67 -23.58 -10.77
CA TRP A 102 -7.91 -23.68 -9.53
C TRP A 102 -6.42 -23.42 -9.68
N VAL A 103 -5.80 -23.02 -8.58
CA VAL A 103 -4.33 -22.93 -8.44
C VAL A 103 -3.90 -23.53 -7.10
N PRO A 104 -2.68 -24.09 -6.97
CA PRO A 104 -2.18 -24.49 -5.65
C PRO A 104 -1.90 -23.27 -4.79
N SER A 105 -2.30 -23.32 -3.53
CA SER A 105 -1.94 -22.30 -2.54
C SER A 105 -0.44 -22.38 -2.20
N ILE A 106 0.19 -21.24 -2.04
CA ILE A 106 1.60 -21.13 -1.62
C ILE A 106 1.75 -20.65 -0.17
N VAL A 107 0.64 -20.48 0.56
CA VAL A 107 0.63 -19.87 1.91
C VAL A 107 1.48 -20.61 2.93
N ASP A 108 1.64 -21.92 2.82
CA ASP A 108 2.47 -22.74 3.69
C ASP A 108 3.98 -22.58 3.42
N VAL A 109 4.35 -22.05 2.27
CA VAL A 109 5.74 -21.72 1.90
C VAL A 109 6.01 -20.23 2.04
N VAL A 110 5.04 -19.41 1.66
CA VAL A 110 5.12 -17.94 1.68
C VAL A 110 3.89 -17.41 2.44
N PRO A 111 3.96 -17.26 3.78
CA PRO A 111 2.81 -16.83 4.59
C PRO A 111 2.19 -15.51 4.16
N ALA A 112 2.99 -14.61 3.57
CA ALA A 112 2.53 -13.34 3.01
C ALA A 112 1.47 -13.50 1.89
N ALA A 113 1.33 -14.70 1.31
CA ALA A 113 0.31 -14.98 0.28
C ALA A 113 -1.11 -15.08 0.84
N ASP A 114 -1.27 -15.16 2.18
CA ASP A 114 -2.57 -15.42 2.82
C ASP A 114 -3.68 -14.54 2.29
N TRP A 115 -3.51 -13.24 2.34
CA TRP A 115 -4.56 -12.29 1.96
C TRP A 115 -4.75 -12.16 0.46
N CYS A 116 -3.67 -12.07 -0.30
CA CYS A 116 -3.80 -11.89 -1.75
C CYS A 116 -4.38 -13.12 -2.47
N GLU A 117 -4.16 -14.33 -1.94
CA GLU A 117 -4.85 -15.52 -2.41
C GLU A 117 -6.35 -15.49 -2.08
N LEU A 118 -6.72 -15.17 -0.82
CA LEU A 118 -8.13 -15.05 -0.43
C LEU A 118 -8.86 -13.97 -1.24
N GLU A 119 -8.20 -12.85 -1.51
CA GLU A 119 -8.75 -11.80 -2.38
C GLU A 119 -8.95 -12.32 -3.81
N ALA A 120 -8.00 -13.08 -4.37
CA ALA A 120 -8.12 -13.69 -5.70
C ALA A 120 -9.34 -14.62 -5.77
N ARG A 121 -9.55 -15.44 -4.74
CA ARG A 121 -10.72 -16.28 -4.61
C ARG A 121 -12.01 -15.46 -4.53
N ASP A 122 -12.09 -14.48 -3.65
CA ASP A 122 -13.29 -13.67 -3.47
C ASP A 122 -13.64 -12.89 -4.75
N MET A 123 -12.67 -12.24 -5.36
CA MET A 123 -12.91 -11.25 -6.41
C MET A 123 -13.00 -11.85 -7.83
N ILE A 124 -12.35 -13.00 -8.07
CA ILE A 124 -12.30 -13.66 -9.40
C ILE A 124 -12.88 -15.07 -9.35
N GLY A 125 -12.87 -15.75 -8.18
CA GLY A 125 -13.41 -17.10 -8.03
C GLY A 125 -12.44 -18.20 -8.41
N ILE A 126 -11.13 -17.99 -8.25
CA ILE A 126 -10.12 -19.04 -8.42
C ILE A 126 -10.09 -19.88 -7.15
N GLU A 127 -10.28 -21.21 -7.28
CA GLU A 127 -10.14 -22.16 -6.17
C GLU A 127 -8.67 -22.27 -5.73
N LEU A 128 -8.44 -22.31 -4.42
CA LEU A 128 -7.10 -22.41 -3.82
C LEU A 128 -6.90 -23.82 -3.25
N ARG A 129 -6.26 -24.73 -3.99
CA ARG A 129 -6.04 -26.11 -3.52
C ARG A 129 -4.85 -26.22 -2.59
N GLY A 130 -4.99 -27.07 -1.57
CA GLY A 130 -3.94 -27.28 -0.55
C GLY A 130 -3.94 -26.29 0.60
N ARG A 131 -4.92 -25.40 0.67
CA ARG A 131 -5.10 -24.45 1.76
C ARG A 131 -5.94 -25.05 2.90
N ARG A 132 -5.45 -24.94 4.15
CA ARG A 132 -6.16 -25.49 5.32
C ARG A 132 -7.41 -24.69 5.70
N LEU A 133 -7.32 -23.37 5.61
CA LEU A 133 -8.40 -22.46 5.99
C LEU A 133 -8.79 -21.59 4.79
N VAL A 134 -10.04 -21.72 4.35
CA VAL A 134 -10.63 -20.86 3.33
C VAL A 134 -11.76 -20.07 3.99
N ARG A 135 -11.66 -18.77 3.94
CA ARG A 135 -12.66 -17.82 4.48
C ARG A 135 -12.84 -16.65 3.52
N ARG A 136 -13.93 -15.94 3.65
CA ARG A 136 -14.08 -14.64 2.99
C ARG A 136 -13.06 -13.65 3.56
N LEU A 137 -12.52 -12.82 2.70
CA LEU A 137 -11.62 -11.73 3.10
C LEU A 137 -12.24 -10.38 2.80
N VAL A 138 -12.51 -10.11 1.51
CA VAL A 138 -12.99 -8.82 1.00
C VAL A 138 -14.52 -8.76 0.99
N LEU A 139 -15.15 -9.81 0.52
CA LEU A 139 -16.61 -9.87 0.40
C LEU A 139 -17.26 -10.23 1.74
N PRO A 140 -18.49 -9.71 2.01
CA PRO A 140 -19.27 -10.11 3.18
C PRO A 140 -19.51 -11.62 3.23
N GLU A 141 -19.75 -12.16 4.42
CA GLU A 141 -19.98 -13.60 4.61
C GLU A 141 -21.24 -14.12 3.88
N ASP A 142 -22.24 -13.25 3.76
CA ASP A 142 -23.51 -13.51 3.08
C ASP A 142 -23.50 -13.21 1.58
N TRP A 143 -22.34 -12.85 1.01
CA TRP A 143 -22.21 -12.63 -0.43
C TRP A 143 -22.40 -13.93 -1.21
N PRO A 144 -23.19 -13.95 -2.31
CA PRO A 144 -23.38 -15.14 -3.13
C PRO A 144 -22.05 -15.75 -3.60
N GLU A 145 -21.90 -17.06 -3.49
CA GLU A 145 -20.61 -17.73 -3.76
C GLU A 145 -20.23 -17.73 -5.25
N ASP A 146 -21.19 -17.65 -6.13
CA ASP A 146 -21.03 -17.66 -7.59
C ASP A 146 -20.76 -16.28 -8.20
N ILE A 147 -20.88 -15.22 -7.40
CA ILE A 147 -20.69 -13.83 -7.86
C ILE A 147 -19.32 -13.31 -7.47
N HIS A 148 -18.50 -13.03 -8.47
CA HIS A 148 -17.13 -12.51 -8.29
C HIS A 148 -16.98 -11.16 -8.97
N PRO A 149 -16.91 -10.05 -8.20
CA PRO A 149 -17.09 -8.69 -8.72
C PRO A 149 -16.09 -8.24 -9.78
N LEU A 150 -14.86 -8.79 -9.79
CA LEU A 150 -13.82 -8.41 -10.77
C LEU A 150 -13.87 -9.22 -12.06
N ARG A 151 -14.77 -10.21 -12.19
CA ARG A 151 -14.99 -10.88 -13.47
C ARG A 151 -15.49 -9.91 -14.54
N LYS A 152 -15.13 -10.18 -15.80
CA LYS A 152 -15.45 -9.30 -16.93
C LYS A 152 -16.92 -9.36 -17.33
N ASP A 153 -17.60 -10.47 -17.06
CA ASP A 153 -19.05 -10.66 -17.24
C ASP A 153 -19.90 -9.93 -16.19
N ILE A 154 -19.32 -9.51 -15.06
CA ILE A 154 -20.02 -8.70 -14.04
C ILE A 154 -19.91 -7.22 -14.41
N PRO A 155 -21.02 -6.51 -14.66
CA PRO A 155 -20.99 -5.10 -15.02
C PRO A 155 -20.50 -4.22 -13.85
N HIS A 156 -19.86 -3.09 -14.18
CA HIS A 156 -19.30 -2.16 -13.18
C HIS A 156 -20.35 -1.47 -12.29
N ASN A 157 -21.62 -1.49 -12.69
CA ASN A 157 -22.76 -0.97 -11.94
C ASN A 157 -23.62 -2.09 -11.34
N PHE A 158 -23.09 -3.31 -11.29
CA PHE A 158 -23.75 -4.46 -10.68
C PHE A 158 -24.09 -4.13 -9.21
N ARG A 159 -25.31 -4.54 -8.82
CA ARG A 159 -25.76 -4.49 -7.43
C ARG A 159 -26.07 -5.91 -7.00
N PRO A 160 -25.48 -6.40 -5.90
CA PRO A 160 -25.83 -7.71 -5.40
C PRO A 160 -27.34 -7.74 -5.09
N PRO A 161 -27.99 -8.90 -5.28
CA PRO A 161 -29.35 -9.07 -4.79
C PRO A 161 -29.38 -8.74 -3.30
N SER A 162 -30.50 -8.15 -2.82
CA SER A 162 -30.67 -7.93 -1.39
C SER A 162 -30.73 -9.28 -0.69
N VAL A 163 -29.60 -9.74 -0.21
CA VAL A 163 -29.56 -10.87 0.69
C VAL A 163 -30.18 -10.37 1.99
N LYS A 164 -31.22 -11.03 2.51
CA LYS A 164 -31.67 -10.81 3.87
C LYS A 164 -30.47 -11.18 4.74
N ALA A 165 -29.76 -10.17 5.21
CA ALA A 165 -28.59 -10.35 6.05
C ALA A 165 -29.03 -11.24 7.23
N LYS A 166 -28.74 -12.51 7.17
CA LYS A 166 -28.54 -13.31 8.35
C LYS A 166 -27.15 -12.88 8.87
N SER A 167 -27.06 -11.64 9.32
CA SER A 167 -25.86 -11.20 10.01
C SER A 167 -25.83 -11.90 11.37
N GLU A 168 -25.54 -13.16 11.37
CA GLU A 168 -25.06 -13.85 12.55
C GLU A 168 -23.55 -13.58 12.67
N PHE A 169 -23.18 -12.29 12.62
CA PHE A 169 -21.95 -11.90 13.27
C PHE A 169 -22.23 -12.02 14.78
N ARG A 170 -21.99 -13.20 15.33
CA ARG A 170 -21.90 -13.40 16.76
C ARG A 170 -20.45 -13.14 17.14
N PRO A 171 -20.13 -12.03 17.83
CA PRO A 171 -18.82 -11.93 18.48
C PRO A 171 -18.66 -13.19 19.33
N PRO A 172 -17.48 -13.84 19.35
CA PRO A 172 -17.26 -14.94 20.26
C PRO A 172 -17.59 -14.49 21.69
N GLU A 173 -18.19 -15.37 22.46
CA GLU A 173 -18.70 -15.10 23.81
C GLU A 173 -17.60 -14.65 24.81
N ARG A 174 -16.32 -14.62 24.41
CA ARG A 174 -15.16 -14.36 25.26
C ARG A 174 -14.16 -13.32 24.72
N GLY A 175 -14.50 -12.62 23.64
CA GLY A 175 -13.62 -11.61 23.05
C GLY A 175 -13.99 -10.18 23.42
N ILE A 176 -13.00 -9.28 23.50
CA ILE A 176 -13.23 -7.85 23.65
C ILE A 176 -13.24 -7.22 22.26
N PRO A 177 -14.38 -6.64 21.82
CA PRO A 177 -14.49 -6.03 20.50
C PRO A 177 -13.87 -4.61 20.48
N ILE A 178 -13.09 -4.32 19.44
CA ILE A 178 -12.66 -2.96 19.09
C ILE A 178 -13.20 -2.68 17.69
N GLY A 179 -14.21 -1.84 17.58
CA GLY A 179 -14.86 -1.52 16.32
C GLY A 179 -16.25 -2.15 16.16
N PRO A 180 -16.89 -2.01 14.96
CA PRO A 180 -16.36 -1.27 13.80
C PRO A 180 -16.23 0.25 14.02
N TYR A 181 -16.91 0.84 15.01
CA TYR A 181 -16.78 2.23 15.38
C TYR A 181 -16.14 2.32 16.78
N HIS A 182 -14.89 2.78 16.83
CA HIS A 182 -14.14 2.91 18.07
C HIS A 182 -13.25 4.16 18.03
N PRO A 183 -13.09 4.92 19.13
CA PRO A 183 -12.29 6.16 19.15
C PRO A 183 -10.82 6.01 18.71
N VAL A 184 -10.24 4.83 18.88
CA VAL A 184 -8.87 4.49 18.46
C VAL A 184 -8.76 4.26 16.97
N LEU A 185 -9.86 3.90 16.30
CA LEU A 185 -9.89 3.63 14.86
C LEU A 185 -10.30 4.90 14.11
N HIS A 186 -9.45 5.35 13.19
CA HIS A 186 -9.75 6.53 12.35
C HIS A 186 -10.79 6.23 11.28
N GLU A 187 -10.97 4.96 10.95
CA GLU A 187 -11.87 4.43 9.92
C GLU A 187 -12.51 3.14 10.44
N PRO A 188 -13.72 2.75 9.96
CA PRO A 188 -14.42 1.57 10.46
C PRO A 188 -13.68 0.27 10.20
N GLU A 189 -13.31 -0.43 11.26
CA GLU A 189 -12.67 -1.75 11.25
C GLU A 189 -13.06 -2.51 12.51
N TYR A 190 -12.90 -3.84 12.48
CA TYR A 190 -13.22 -4.67 13.61
C TYR A 190 -12.05 -5.53 14.04
N PHE A 191 -11.68 -5.41 15.30
CA PHE A 191 -10.76 -6.30 15.99
C PHE A 191 -11.48 -6.99 17.13
N GLU A 192 -11.13 -8.21 17.36
CA GLU A 192 -11.57 -8.98 18.49
C GLU A 192 -10.34 -9.51 19.22
N LEU A 193 -10.21 -9.11 20.48
CA LEU A 193 -9.09 -9.51 21.34
C LEU A 193 -9.55 -10.59 22.31
N LEU A 194 -8.94 -11.76 22.23
CA LEU A 194 -9.09 -12.81 23.22
C LEU A 194 -8.11 -12.53 24.35
N VAL A 195 -8.59 -12.50 25.59
CA VAL A 195 -7.79 -12.11 26.74
C VAL A 195 -7.84 -13.16 27.86
N GLU A 196 -6.72 -13.29 28.58
CA GLU A 196 -6.62 -13.96 29.87
C GLU A 196 -6.18 -12.95 30.93
N GLY A 197 -7.10 -12.55 31.81
CA GLY A 197 -6.89 -11.39 32.68
C GLY A 197 -6.71 -10.11 31.87
N GLU A 198 -5.55 -9.47 32.00
CA GLU A 198 -5.18 -8.25 31.27
C GLU A 198 -4.26 -8.51 30.08
N THR A 199 -3.97 -9.76 29.76
CA THR A 199 -3.06 -10.14 28.67
C THR A 199 -3.82 -10.60 27.44
N VAL A 200 -3.49 -10.08 26.27
CA VAL A 200 -4.03 -10.51 24.98
C VAL A 200 -3.38 -11.84 24.58
N VAL A 201 -4.17 -12.91 24.47
CA VAL A 201 -3.68 -14.24 24.06
C VAL A 201 -3.81 -14.50 22.57
N ASP A 202 -4.81 -13.87 21.94
CA ASP A 202 -4.94 -13.88 20.46
C ASP A 202 -5.77 -12.69 19.99
N ALA A 203 -5.67 -12.38 18.69
CA ALA A 203 -6.43 -11.32 18.05
C ALA A 203 -7.01 -11.79 16.70
N TYR A 204 -8.24 -11.42 16.44
CA TYR A 204 -8.93 -11.63 15.18
C TYR A 204 -9.22 -10.27 14.54
N TYR A 205 -9.08 -10.21 13.20
CA TYR A 205 -9.34 -9.01 12.42
C TYR A 205 -10.40 -9.28 11.34
N ARG A 206 -11.36 -8.36 11.22
CA ARG A 206 -12.34 -8.31 10.15
C ARG A 206 -12.32 -6.92 9.54
N GLY A 207 -11.83 -6.82 8.33
CA GLY A 207 -11.70 -5.59 7.57
C GLY A 207 -12.69 -5.45 6.44
N PHE A 208 -12.37 -4.53 5.54
CA PHE A 208 -13.08 -4.26 4.30
C PHE A 208 -14.48 -3.66 4.47
N HIS A 209 -14.77 -3.07 5.63
CA HIS A 209 -16.04 -2.40 5.92
C HIS A 209 -16.30 -1.17 5.03
N ILE A 210 -15.24 -0.57 4.47
CA ILE A 210 -15.31 0.60 3.59
C ILE A 210 -14.76 0.34 2.19
N HIS A 211 -14.89 -0.88 1.68
CA HIS A 211 -14.45 -1.28 0.34
C HIS A 211 -15.26 -0.57 -0.76
N ARG A 212 -14.63 0.29 -1.60
CA ARG A 212 -15.27 1.17 -2.59
C ARG A 212 -15.23 0.66 -4.03
N GLY A 213 -14.70 -0.53 -4.29
CA GLY A 213 -14.60 -1.11 -5.63
C GLY A 213 -13.73 -0.31 -6.60
N ILE A 214 -12.69 0.38 -6.11
CA ILE A 214 -11.85 1.31 -6.90
C ILE A 214 -11.20 0.62 -8.11
N GLU A 215 -10.74 -0.63 -7.96
CA GLU A 215 -10.15 -1.39 -9.05
C GLU A 215 -11.18 -1.64 -10.18
N LYS A 216 -12.37 -2.13 -9.83
CA LYS A 216 -13.47 -2.33 -10.79
C LYS A 216 -13.91 -1.03 -11.45
N LEU A 217 -13.92 0.07 -10.68
CA LEU A 217 -14.27 1.39 -11.19
C LEU A 217 -13.22 1.87 -12.20
N GLY A 218 -11.93 1.68 -11.92
CA GLY A 218 -10.83 2.03 -12.82
C GLY A 218 -10.82 1.22 -14.13
N GLU A 219 -11.39 0.01 -14.12
CA GLU A 219 -11.57 -0.84 -15.31
C GLU A 219 -12.85 -0.49 -16.10
N SER A 220 -13.70 0.42 -15.59
CA SER A 220 -14.96 0.78 -16.22
C SER A 220 -14.78 1.78 -17.38
N PRO A 221 -15.75 1.85 -18.34
CA PRO A 221 -15.69 2.82 -19.42
C PRO A 221 -15.70 4.29 -19.00
N ARG A 222 -16.01 4.58 -17.72
CA ARG A 222 -16.02 5.94 -17.17
C ARG A 222 -14.63 6.48 -16.89
N PHE A 223 -13.64 5.57 -16.71
CA PHE A 223 -12.29 5.92 -16.33
C PHE A 223 -11.30 5.52 -17.43
N THR A 224 -10.96 6.48 -18.25
CA THR A 224 -9.87 6.38 -19.22
C THR A 224 -8.52 6.60 -18.50
N TYR A 225 -7.40 6.31 -19.16
CA TYR A 225 -6.08 6.51 -18.60
C TYR A 225 -5.84 7.93 -18.08
N GLN A 226 -6.41 8.94 -18.71
CA GLN A 226 -6.34 10.34 -18.23
C GLN A 226 -6.96 10.53 -16.85
N LYS A 227 -7.96 9.72 -16.49
CA LYS A 227 -8.70 9.85 -15.22
C LYS A 227 -8.17 8.95 -14.12
N ILE A 228 -7.38 7.91 -14.46
CA ILE A 228 -6.82 6.98 -13.47
C ILE A 228 -5.98 7.68 -12.41
N PRO A 229 -5.09 8.66 -12.71
CA PRO A 229 -4.33 9.35 -11.68
C PRO A 229 -5.20 10.01 -10.62
N PHE A 230 -6.31 10.64 -11.05
CA PHE A 230 -7.27 11.29 -10.15
C PHE A 230 -8.09 10.28 -9.34
N LEU A 231 -8.40 9.11 -9.90
CA LEU A 231 -9.03 8.03 -9.15
C LEU A 231 -8.06 7.44 -8.12
N ALA A 232 -6.80 7.25 -8.50
CA ALA A 232 -5.76 6.74 -7.61
C ALA A 232 -5.55 7.63 -6.38
N GLU A 233 -5.55 8.96 -6.54
CA GLU A 233 -5.51 9.91 -5.42
C GLU A 233 -6.65 9.71 -4.42
N ARG A 234 -7.81 9.20 -4.84
CA ARG A 234 -8.98 8.97 -3.96
C ARG A 234 -8.97 7.62 -3.27
N ILE A 235 -7.94 6.82 -3.48
CA ILE A 235 -7.72 5.61 -2.68
C ILE A 235 -7.45 6.00 -1.23
N CYS A 236 -6.65 7.05 -1.01
CA CYS A 236 -6.24 7.50 0.32
C CYS A 236 -6.42 9.01 0.52
N GLY A 237 -6.91 9.40 1.67
CA GLY A 237 -6.98 10.81 2.08
C GLY A 237 -5.67 11.36 2.65
N ILE A 238 -4.63 10.54 2.82
CA ILE A 238 -3.33 10.92 3.42
C ILE A 238 -2.21 10.76 2.39
N CYS A 239 -2.06 9.58 1.77
CA CYS A 239 -1.01 9.25 0.81
C CYS A 239 -1.54 9.13 -0.64
N GLY A 240 -2.45 10.01 -1.04
CA GLY A 240 -3.06 9.97 -2.37
C GLY A 240 -2.08 10.24 -3.50
N PHE A 241 -1.07 11.07 -3.26
CA PHE A 241 -0.06 11.37 -4.26
C PHE A 241 0.84 10.18 -4.58
N VAL A 242 1.19 9.35 -3.58
CA VAL A 242 1.92 8.10 -3.80
C VAL A 242 1.12 7.16 -4.71
N HIS A 243 -0.17 6.93 -4.43
CA HIS A 243 -1.02 6.08 -5.28
C HIS A 243 -1.11 6.60 -6.71
N SER A 244 -1.28 7.91 -6.88
CA SER A 244 -1.28 8.56 -8.20
C SER A 244 0.06 8.37 -8.91
N THR A 245 1.17 8.58 -8.20
CA THR A 245 2.54 8.41 -8.74
C THR A 245 2.77 6.95 -9.17
N CYS A 246 2.40 5.99 -8.33
CA CYS A 246 2.54 4.57 -8.62
C CYS A 246 1.72 4.16 -9.85
N ALA A 247 0.46 4.62 -9.95
CA ALA A 247 -0.39 4.38 -11.11
C ALA A 247 0.21 4.96 -12.40
N ILE A 248 0.71 6.21 -12.34
CA ILE A 248 1.33 6.88 -13.50
C ILE A 248 2.60 6.16 -13.92
N MET A 249 3.49 5.80 -12.99
CA MET A 249 4.71 5.06 -13.33
C MET A 249 4.40 3.73 -14.03
N ALA A 250 3.33 3.02 -13.60
CA ALA A 250 2.89 1.80 -14.29
C ALA A 250 2.41 2.10 -15.72
N MET A 251 1.62 3.17 -15.91
CA MET A 251 1.14 3.58 -17.23
C MET A 251 2.28 4.06 -18.14
N GLU A 252 3.17 4.90 -17.64
CA GLU A 252 4.35 5.39 -18.36
C GLU A 252 5.26 4.24 -18.78
N LYS A 253 5.50 3.28 -17.88
CA LYS A 253 6.26 2.06 -18.15
C LYS A 253 5.60 1.20 -19.23
N ALA A 254 4.28 1.03 -19.21
CA ALA A 254 3.53 0.28 -20.22
C ALA A 254 3.54 0.96 -21.60
N ALA A 255 3.49 2.29 -21.62
CA ALA A 255 3.52 3.12 -22.83
C ALA A 255 4.94 3.32 -23.41
N GLY A 256 5.99 3.02 -22.64
CA GLY A 256 7.38 3.37 -23.01
C GLY A 256 7.62 4.89 -23.02
N ILE A 257 6.89 5.63 -22.21
CA ILE A 257 7.03 7.09 -22.04
C ILE A 257 7.83 7.35 -20.76
N ARG A 258 8.75 8.32 -20.84
CA ARG A 258 9.47 8.82 -19.66
C ARG A 258 9.13 10.27 -19.43
N ALA A 259 8.74 10.62 -18.21
CA ALA A 259 8.53 12.00 -17.81
C ALA A 259 9.85 12.80 -17.90
N PRO A 260 9.81 14.11 -18.20
CA PRO A 260 11.00 14.94 -18.14
C PRO A 260 11.64 14.93 -16.75
N GLU A 261 12.97 15.03 -16.71
CA GLU A 261 13.74 14.97 -15.48
C GLU A 261 13.23 15.96 -14.42
N ARG A 262 12.93 17.21 -14.81
CA ARG A 262 12.36 18.21 -13.92
C ARG A 262 11.04 17.75 -13.28
N ALA A 263 10.20 17.06 -14.01
CA ALA A 263 8.95 16.50 -13.47
C ALA A 263 9.21 15.38 -12.48
N GLU A 264 10.21 14.52 -12.73
CA GLU A 264 10.63 13.46 -11.79
C GLU A 264 11.11 14.07 -10.46
N PHE A 265 11.89 15.17 -10.50
CA PHE A 265 12.31 15.90 -9.29
C PHE A 265 11.12 16.48 -8.53
N ILE A 266 10.19 17.15 -9.21
CA ILE A 266 8.99 17.72 -8.59
C ILE A 266 8.14 16.63 -7.92
N ARG A 267 7.93 15.50 -8.61
CA ARG A 267 7.23 14.35 -8.03
C ARG A 267 7.90 13.86 -6.74
N SER A 268 9.23 13.72 -6.74
CA SER A 268 10.00 13.26 -5.58
C SER A 268 9.91 14.24 -4.40
N ILE A 269 9.97 15.54 -4.66
CA ILE A 269 9.79 16.58 -3.62
C ILE A 269 8.41 16.48 -2.99
N VAL A 270 7.36 16.29 -3.78
CA VAL A 270 5.98 16.21 -3.26
C VAL A 270 5.74 14.90 -2.51
N LEU A 271 6.35 13.79 -2.94
CA LEU A 271 6.32 12.52 -2.20
C LEU A 271 6.92 12.67 -0.78
N GLU A 272 8.02 13.41 -0.65
CA GLU A 272 8.62 13.64 0.66
C GLU A 272 7.85 14.66 1.50
N LEU A 273 7.22 15.68 0.92
CA LEU A 273 6.25 16.53 1.63
C LEU A 273 5.06 15.71 2.16
N GLU A 274 4.56 14.79 1.36
CA GLU A 274 3.49 13.87 1.77
C GLU A 274 3.93 12.94 2.91
N ARG A 275 5.17 12.45 2.88
CA ARG A 275 5.75 11.66 3.98
C ARG A 275 5.83 12.47 5.27
N ILE A 276 6.37 13.69 5.22
CA ILE A 276 6.49 14.56 6.39
C ILE A 276 5.12 14.81 7.04
N HIS A 277 4.13 15.24 6.24
CA HIS A 277 2.81 15.52 6.80
C HIS A 277 2.12 14.28 7.38
N SER A 278 2.37 13.10 6.79
CA SER A 278 1.81 11.84 7.25
C SER A 278 2.44 11.38 8.56
N HIS A 279 3.77 11.44 8.68
CA HIS A 279 4.47 11.07 9.91
C HIS A 279 4.14 12.03 11.05
N LEU A 280 4.05 13.34 10.79
CA LEU A 280 3.58 14.30 11.79
C LEU A 280 2.14 14.00 12.24
N LEU A 281 1.24 13.66 11.32
CA LEU A 281 -0.12 13.24 11.67
C LEU A 281 -0.09 12.05 12.64
N TRP A 282 0.68 11.02 12.29
CA TRP A 282 0.75 9.79 13.08
C TRP A 282 1.40 10.03 14.45
N VAL A 283 2.49 10.79 14.53
CA VAL A 283 3.15 11.13 15.82
C VAL A 283 2.17 11.83 16.77
N GLY A 284 1.36 12.75 16.24
CA GLY A 284 0.33 13.42 17.04
C GLY A 284 -0.74 12.44 17.53
N VAL A 285 -1.22 11.57 16.66
CA VAL A 285 -2.22 10.55 17.02
C VAL A 285 -1.67 9.57 18.06
N ALA A 286 -0.43 9.10 17.90
CA ALA A 286 0.22 8.24 18.89
C ALA A 286 0.33 8.91 20.27
N ALA A 287 0.66 10.20 20.29
CA ALA A 287 0.67 10.99 21.54
C ALA A 287 -0.73 11.03 22.19
N HIS A 288 -1.79 11.24 21.39
CA HIS A 288 -3.18 11.23 21.87
C HIS A 288 -3.60 9.87 22.44
N VAL A 289 -3.33 8.77 21.73
CA VAL A 289 -3.61 7.39 22.19
C VAL A 289 -2.91 7.08 23.51
N LEU A 290 -1.72 7.67 23.71
CA LEU A 290 -0.97 7.56 24.97
C LEU A 290 -1.47 8.53 26.07
N GLY A 291 -2.50 9.32 25.82
CA GLY A 291 -3.05 10.31 26.76
C GLY A 291 -2.24 11.60 26.86
N TYR A 292 -1.39 11.90 25.87
CA TYR A 292 -0.58 13.12 25.87
C TYR A 292 -1.10 14.13 24.83
N ASP A 293 -2.26 14.75 25.14
CA ASP A 293 -2.95 15.69 24.24
C ASP A 293 -2.15 16.96 23.92
N ALA A 294 -1.31 17.43 24.82
CA ALA A 294 -0.42 18.55 24.54
C ALA A 294 0.55 18.23 23.38
N GLY A 295 1.10 17.02 23.34
CA GLY A 295 1.93 16.52 22.24
C GLY A 295 1.15 16.42 20.92
N PHE A 296 -0.09 15.94 20.96
CA PHE A 296 -1.00 15.93 19.82
C PHE A 296 -1.21 17.33 19.23
N MET A 297 -1.64 18.29 20.06
CA MET A 297 -1.91 19.66 19.62
C MET A 297 -0.67 20.35 19.07
N HIS A 298 0.49 20.13 19.71
CA HIS A 298 1.76 20.68 19.25
C HIS A 298 2.17 20.12 17.90
N THR A 299 2.07 18.80 17.71
CA THR A 299 2.38 18.15 16.43
C THR A 299 1.50 18.69 15.31
N TRP A 300 0.20 18.88 15.55
CA TRP A 300 -0.71 19.43 14.54
C TRP A 300 -0.38 20.87 14.19
N ARG A 301 0.04 21.69 15.17
CA ARG A 301 0.49 23.05 14.92
C ARG A 301 1.70 23.09 13.97
N ILE A 302 2.72 22.25 14.20
CA ILE A 302 3.92 22.22 13.34
C ILE A 302 3.68 21.54 11.99
N ARG A 303 2.66 20.69 11.88
CA ARG A 303 2.24 20.06 10.62
C ARG A 303 1.57 21.05 9.66
N GLU A 304 0.88 22.06 10.17
CA GLU A 304 0.10 23.00 9.34
C GLU A 304 0.94 23.71 8.27
N PRO A 305 2.15 24.23 8.54
CA PRO A 305 3.02 24.78 7.51
C PRO A 305 3.33 23.81 6.36
N VAL A 306 3.44 22.51 6.61
CA VAL A 306 3.67 21.50 5.56
C VAL A 306 2.42 21.35 4.67
N MET A 307 1.22 21.43 5.24
CA MET A 307 -0.03 21.43 4.47
C MET A 307 -0.15 22.66 3.56
N ILE A 308 0.33 23.83 4.05
CA ILE A 308 0.40 25.07 3.25
C ILE A 308 1.43 24.92 2.12
N LEU A 309 2.58 24.31 2.36
CA LEU A 309 3.54 24.00 1.30
C LEU A 309 2.96 23.05 0.25
N SER A 310 2.25 22.03 0.68
CA SER A 310 1.58 21.10 -0.24
C SER A 310 0.62 21.85 -1.16
N GLU A 311 -0.18 22.76 -0.62
CA GLU A 311 -1.09 23.61 -1.41
C GLU A 311 -0.32 24.56 -2.34
N LEU A 312 0.74 25.18 -1.88
CA LEU A 312 1.60 26.07 -2.67
C LEU A 312 2.17 25.37 -3.90
N VAL A 313 2.61 24.12 -3.74
CA VAL A 313 3.26 23.35 -4.81
C VAL A 313 2.21 22.74 -5.75
N THR A 314 1.19 22.08 -5.21
CA THR A 314 0.26 21.26 -5.98
C THR A 314 -1.05 21.96 -6.30
N GLY A 315 -1.43 22.97 -5.54
CA GLY A 315 -2.75 23.61 -5.57
C GLY A 315 -3.80 22.91 -4.71
N SER A 316 -3.40 21.91 -3.92
CA SER A 316 -4.27 21.19 -3.00
C SER A 316 -3.51 20.85 -1.70
N ARG A 317 -4.14 21.10 -0.55
CA ARG A 317 -3.57 20.74 0.76
C ARG A 317 -3.29 19.22 0.88
N LYS A 318 -4.02 18.40 0.11
CA LYS A 318 -3.89 16.94 0.03
C LYS A 318 -2.98 16.47 -1.11
N THR A 319 -2.18 17.35 -1.72
CA THR A 319 -1.28 17.03 -2.83
C THR A 319 -1.96 16.56 -4.12
N TYR A 320 -3.30 16.67 -4.22
CA TYR A 320 -4.08 16.17 -5.34
C TYR A 320 -3.96 17.01 -6.61
N GLY A 321 -4.08 16.35 -7.76
CA GLY A 321 -4.20 16.97 -9.07
C GLY A 321 -2.90 17.52 -9.65
N LEU A 322 -1.74 17.12 -9.13
CA LEU A 322 -0.44 17.50 -9.70
C LEU A 322 0.02 16.53 -10.79
N ASN A 323 -0.12 15.24 -10.54
CA ASN A 323 0.36 14.18 -11.42
C ASN A 323 -0.46 14.05 -12.70
N LEU A 324 0.23 13.97 -13.83
CA LEU A 324 -0.31 13.60 -15.15
C LEU A 324 0.61 12.56 -15.79
N VAL A 325 0.08 11.71 -16.67
CA VAL A 325 0.91 10.81 -17.47
C VAL A 325 1.87 11.64 -18.33
N GLY A 326 3.15 11.34 -18.24
CA GLY A 326 4.21 12.07 -18.94
C GLY A 326 4.71 13.32 -18.24
N GLY A 327 4.25 13.65 -17.00
CA GLY A 327 4.78 14.80 -16.28
C GLY A 327 3.92 15.30 -15.11
N VAL A 328 4.00 16.60 -14.86
CA VAL A 328 3.27 17.29 -13.79
C VAL A 328 2.57 18.55 -14.29
N ARG A 329 1.49 18.94 -13.64
CA ARG A 329 0.64 20.07 -14.04
C ARG A 329 1.15 21.44 -13.58
N ARG A 330 2.01 21.48 -12.56
CA ARG A 330 2.51 22.71 -11.94
C ARG A 330 4.01 22.63 -11.72
N ASP A 331 4.67 23.76 -11.89
CA ASP A 331 6.11 23.91 -11.70
C ASP A 331 6.46 24.51 -10.32
N ILE A 332 7.70 24.30 -9.91
CA ILE A 332 8.33 24.90 -8.73
C ILE A 332 9.30 25.99 -9.21
N ASN A 333 8.89 27.27 -9.08
CA ASN A 333 9.73 28.43 -9.39
C ASN A 333 10.60 28.85 -8.18
N LYS A 334 11.48 29.84 -8.39
CA LYS A 334 12.40 30.33 -7.36
C LYS A 334 11.69 30.80 -6.09
N ASP A 335 10.59 31.55 -6.20
CA ASP A 335 9.82 32.03 -5.04
C ASP A 335 9.26 30.88 -4.19
N LYS A 336 8.82 29.79 -4.86
CA LYS A 336 8.37 28.58 -4.17
C LYS A 336 9.53 27.88 -3.47
N ILE A 337 10.71 27.78 -4.13
CA ILE A 337 11.91 27.18 -3.54
C ILE A 337 12.27 27.89 -2.23
N GLU A 338 12.37 29.23 -2.23
CA GLU A 338 12.69 30.02 -1.04
C GLU A 338 11.69 29.77 0.11
N LYS A 339 10.39 29.74 -0.21
CA LYS A 339 9.33 29.45 0.78
C LYS A 339 9.44 28.03 1.34
N ILE A 340 9.74 27.04 0.50
CA ILE A 340 9.91 25.64 0.92
C ILE A 340 11.09 25.57 1.90
N VAL A 341 12.28 26.06 1.51
CA VAL A 341 13.49 26.01 2.33
C VAL A 341 13.25 26.68 3.69
N LYS A 342 12.75 27.92 3.70
CA LYS A 342 12.45 28.65 4.95
C LYS A 342 11.49 27.92 5.87
N THR A 343 10.48 27.25 5.28
CA THR A 343 9.50 26.51 6.08
C THR A 343 10.10 25.22 6.64
N LEU A 344 10.93 24.52 5.85
CA LEU A 344 11.62 23.31 6.31
C LEU A 344 12.64 23.60 7.42
N ASP A 345 13.37 24.72 7.37
CA ASP A 345 14.31 25.13 8.42
C ASP A 345 13.58 25.35 9.75
N LYS A 346 12.43 26.02 9.71
CA LYS A 346 11.60 26.21 10.90
C LYS A 346 11.02 24.88 11.40
N LEU A 347 10.51 24.05 10.49
CA LEU A 347 9.94 22.74 10.82
C LEU A 347 10.97 21.85 11.50
N GLU A 348 12.17 21.74 10.96
CA GLU A 348 13.23 20.88 11.48
C GLU A 348 13.56 21.24 12.92
N LYS A 349 13.70 22.55 13.22
CA LYS A 349 13.96 23.03 14.58
C LYS A 349 12.82 22.68 15.54
N GLU A 350 11.58 23.05 15.18
CA GLU A 350 10.42 22.82 16.05
C GLU A 350 10.13 21.32 16.23
N PHE A 351 10.32 20.50 15.19
CA PHE A 351 10.12 19.06 15.29
C PHE A 351 11.20 18.37 16.12
N LYS A 352 12.46 18.83 16.05
CA LYS A 352 13.54 18.32 16.90
C LYS A 352 13.24 18.56 18.39
N GLU A 353 12.76 19.76 18.73
CA GLU A 353 12.36 20.09 20.10
C GLU A 353 11.21 19.19 20.58
N LEU A 354 10.18 19.02 19.75
CA LEU A 354 9.03 18.17 20.05
C LEU A 354 9.40 16.68 20.16
N ALA A 355 10.20 16.16 19.25
CA ALA A 355 10.63 14.76 19.25
C ALA A 355 11.41 14.42 20.52
N ASN A 356 12.36 15.30 20.93
CA ASN A 356 13.09 15.16 22.17
C ASN A 356 12.16 15.17 23.40
N LEU A 357 11.17 16.07 23.41
CA LEU A 357 10.17 16.12 24.48
C LEU A 357 9.38 14.82 24.56
N LEU A 358 8.81 14.33 23.44
CA LEU A 358 8.00 13.13 23.41
C LEU A 358 8.77 11.87 23.86
N VAL A 359 10.02 11.71 23.42
CA VAL A 359 10.87 10.58 23.82
C VAL A 359 11.30 10.68 25.28
N SER A 360 11.38 11.90 25.85
CA SER A 360 11.74 12.12 27.25
C SER A 360 10.61 11.85 28.26
N VAL A 361 9.34 11.78 27.81
CA VAL A 361 8.19 11.50 28.69
C VAL A 361 8.22 10.03 29.14
N PRO A 362 8.43 9.75 30.45
CA PRO A 362 8.62 8.37 30.93
C PRO A 362 7.41 7.47 30.65
N GLN A 363 6.18 8.02 30.72
CA GLN A 363 4.93 7.28 30.47
C GLN A 363 4.84 6.81 29.03
N ILE A 364 5.23 7.65 28.05
CA ILE A 364 5.25 7.31 26.64
C ILE A 364 6.24 6.16 26.42
N ARG A 365 7.46 6.31 26.93
CA ARG A 365 8.50 5.29 26.80
C ARG A 365 8.11 3.96 27.43
N LYS A 366 7.55 3.98 28.66
CA LYS A 366 7.16 2.79 29.40
C LYS A 366 6.07 1.98 28.67
N ARG A 367 5.13 2.65 27.98
CA ARG A 367 4.04 1.99 27.25
C ARG A 367 4.44 1.55 25.83
N ALA A 368 5.42 2.20 25.22
CA ALA A 368 5.83 1.91 23.86
C ALA A 368 7.02 0.94 23.77
N GLN A 369 7.87 0.87 24.80
CA GLN A 369 9.04 0.01 24.82
C GLN A 369 8.67 -1.41 25.23
N GLY A 370 9.03 -2.40 24.40
CA GLY A 370 8.78 -3.82 24.66
C GLY A 370 7.34 -4.28 24.45
N THR A 371 6.46 -3.42 23.89
CA THR A 371 5.07 -3.75 23.53
C THR A 371 4.91 -3.80 22.01
N GLY A 372 3.97 -4.61 21.53
CA GLY A 372 3.71 -4.77 20.09
C GLY A 372 4.91 -5.33 19.33
N VAL A 373 5.66 -6.25 19.93
CA VAL A 373 6.90 -6.76 19.35
C VAL A 373 6.61 -7.63 18.14
N LEU A 374 7.25 -7.31 17.01
CA LEU A 374 7.28 -8.12 15.80
C LEU A 374 8.71 -8.56 15.54
N THR A 375 8.97 -9.84 15.64
CA THR A 375 10.30 -10.39 15.38
C THR A 375 10.71 -10.24 13.91
N ARG A 376 12.00 -10.20 13.64
CA ARG A 376 12.53 -10.13 12.27
C ARG A 376 12.06 -11.31 11.40
N SER A 377 11.96 -12.51 11.98
CA SER A 377 11.48 -13.70 11.28
C SER A 377 10.00 -13.59 10.89
N GLU A 378 9.14 -13.14 11.79
CA GLU A 378 7.72 -12.91 11.51
C GLU A 378 7.54 -11.77 10.49
N ALA A 379 8.27 -10.66 10.65
CA ALA A 379 8.27 -9.55 9.71
C ALA A 379 8.65 -10.01 8.29
N ARG A 380 9.67 -10.88 8.17
CA ARG A 380 10.09 -11.48 6.91
C ARG A 380 9.01 -12.42 6.33
N ALA A 381 8.45 -13.31 7.17
CA ALA A 381 7.44 -14.28 6.74
C ALA A 381 6.17 -13.60 6.20
N LEU A 382 5.76 -12.49 6.82
CA LEU A 382 4.59 -11.71 6.43
C LEU A 382 4.90 -10.65 5.36
N SER A 383 6.18 -10.53 4.95
CA SER A 383 6.63 -9.53 3.96
C SER A 383 6.20 -8.10 4.32
N VAL A 384 6.24 -7.74 5.61
CA VAL A 384 5.84 -6.40 6.06
C VAL A 384 6.70 -5.31 5.42
N VAL A 385 6.16 -4.10 5.34
CA VAL A 385 6.77 -2.98 4.60
C VAL A 385 6.88 -1.72 5.46
N GLY A 386 7.71 -0.79 5.02
CA GLY A 386 7.83 0.54 5.61
C GLY A 386 8.39 0.56 7.03
N PRO A 387 7.95 1.52 7.87
CA PRO A 387 8.41 1.64 9.25
C PRO A 387 8.24 0.37 10.09
N VAL A 388 7.24 -0.47 9.81
CA VAL A 388 7.03 -1.76 10.48
C VAL A 388 8.18 -2.72 10.18
N ALA A 389 8.59 -2.82 8.91
CA ALA A 389 9.72 -3.65 8.49
C ALA A 389 11.04 -3.14 9.07
N ARG A 390 11.27 -1.82 8.99
CA ARG A 390 12.51 -1.18 9.44
C ARG A 390 12.69 -1.22 10.96
N ALA A 391 11.61 -1.14 11.71
CA ALA A 391 11.62 -1.31 13.16
C ALA A 391 11.95 -2.74 13.60
N SER A 392 11.69 -3.73 12.72
CA SER A 392 11.93 -5.17 12.96
C SER A 392 13.24 -5.67 12.31
N GLY A 393 14.17 -4.81 11.97
CA GLY A 393 15.49 -5.17 11.43
C GLY A 393 15.51 -5.57 9.95
N LEU A 394 14.47 -5.27 9.17
CA LEU A 394 14.48 -5.48 7.73
C LEU A 394 14.91 -4.18 7.03
N TYR A 395 16.11 -4.20 6.45
CA TYR A 395 16.61 -3.11 5.63
C TYR A 395 15.92 -3.15 4.27
N ARG A 396 14.78 -2.45 4.17
CA ARG A 396 13.90 -2.48 3.01
C ARG A 396 13.26 -1.11 2.79
N ASP A 397 13.56 -0.50 1.65
CA ASP A 397 13.01 0.80 1.22
C ASP A 397 13.09 0.91 -0.31
N ILE A 398 11.95 1.01 -0.96
CA ILE A 398 11.88 1.06 -2.43
C ILE A 398 12.67 2.21 -3.04
N ARG A 399 12.85 3.31 -2.31
CA ARG A 399 13.67 4.45 -2.77
C ARG A 399 15.14 4.08 -2.93
N LYS A 400 15.61 3.03 -2.23
CA LYS A 400 16.99 2.49 -2.29
C LYS A 400 17.07 1.19 -3.09
N ASP A 401 16.09 0.29 -2.91
CA ASP A 401 16.08 -1.03 -3.54
C ASP A 401 15.81 -0.93 -5.04
N TYR A 402 14.92 -0.02 -5.42
CA TYR A 402 14.50 0.27 -6.81
C TYR A 402 14.45 1.78 -7.02
N PRO A 403 15.57 2.49 -7.07
CA PRO A 403 15.58 3.95 -7.19
C PRO A 403 14.73 4.40 -8.37
N TYR A 404 13.65 5.09 -8.08
CA TYR A 404 12.69 5.62 -9.06
C TYR A 404 12.67 7.14 -9.01
N LEU A 405 12.15 7.79 -10.04
CA LEU A 405 12.13 9.25 -10.20
C LEU A 405 13.52 9.86 -9.92
N ALA A 406 13.58 10.88 -9.08
CA ALA A 406 14.81 11.56 -8.73
C ALA A 406 15.52 11.02 -7.47
N TYR A 407 15.10 9.89 -6.88
CA TYR A 407 15.71 9.38 -5.64
C TYR A 407 17.17 8.96 -5.78
N LYS A 408 17.61 8.58 -6.97
CA LYS A 408 19.04 8.31 -7.27
C LYS A 408 19.93 9.54 -7.08
N GLU A 409 19.38 10.75 -7.19
CA GLU A 409 20.08 12.02 -7.06
C GLU A 409 20.21 12.48 -5.60
N ALA A 410 19.51 11.82 -4.66
CA ALA A 410 19.55 12.17 -3.25
C ALA A 410 20.33 11.13 -2.43
N SER A 411 21.16 11.63 -1.52
CA SER A 411 21.83 10.80 -0.50
C SER A 411 21.07 10.89 0.82
N PHE A 412 20.60 9.76 1.33
CA PHE A 412 19.84 9.68 2.60
C PHE A 412 20.08 8.35 3.28
N LYS A 413 19.79 8.31 4.58
CA LYS A 413 19.87 7.10 5.39
C LYS A 413 18.49 6.44 5.49
N ILE A 414 18.48 5.13 5.70
CA ILE A 414 17.27 4.39 6.07
C ILE A 414 17.37 4.10 7.56
N PRO A 415 16.48 4.67 8.39
CA PRO A 415 16.41 4.35 9.80
C PRO A 415 16.13 2.85 10.00
N LEU A 416 16.92 2.19 10.83
CA LEU A 416 16.82 0.75 11.06
C LEU A 416 16.95 0.45 12.55
N TYR A 417 15.97 -0.24 13.11
CA TYR A 417 15.93 -0.73 14.47
C TYR A 417 15.69 -2.24 14.49
N THR A 418 16.03 -2.91 15.56
CA THR A 418 15.93 -4.37 15.69
C THR A 418 14.97 -4.83 16.78
N GLU A 419 14.51 -3.89 17.61
CA GLU A 419 13.64 -4.14 18.76
C GLU A 419 12.25 -4.62 18.35
N GLY A 420 11.77 -4.21 17.21
CA GLY A 420 10.49 -4.60 16.64
C GLY A 420 9.27 -4.11 17.43
N ASP A 421 9.46 -3.24 18.42
CA ASP A 421 8.41 -2.76 19.33
C ASP A 421 7.75 -1.46 18.86
N ASN A 422 6.78 -0.98 19.62
CA ASN A 422 6.07 0.26 19.32
C ASN A 422 7.02 1.47 19.33
N LEU A 423 8.01 1.51 20.25
CA LEU A 423 8.97 2.60 20.33
C LEU A 423 9.88 2.65 19.09
N ALA A 424 10.38 1.51 18.64
CA ALA A 424 11.18 1.43 17.42
C ALA A 424 10.41 1.97 16.21
N ARG A 425 9.10 1.67 16.09
CA ARG A 425 8.25 2.21 15.02
C ARG A 425 8.03 3.72 15.12
N VAL A 426 8.02 4.29 16.33
CA VAL A 426 8.02 5.75 16.54
C VAL A 426 9.33 6.37 16.06
N LEU A 427 10.46 5.80 16.49
CA LEU A 427 11.79 6.33 16.19
C LEU A 427 12.09 6.31 14.69
N VAL A 428 11.74 5.22 13.98
CA VAL A 428 11.84 5.15 12.51
C VAL A 428 11.13 6.34 11.86
N ARG A 429 9.89 6.64 12.26
CA ARG A 429 9.13 7.74 11.65
C ARG A 429 9.69 9.13 12.00
N VAL A 430 10.18 9.28 13.21
CA VAL A 430 10.83 10.54 13.62
C VAL A 430 12.07 10.80 12.77
N GLU A 431 12.93 9.81 12.58
CA GLU A 431 14.13 9.95 11.75
C GLU A 431 13.78 10.15 10.27
N GLU A 432 12.75 9.47 9.76
CA GLU A 432 12.29 9.63 8.38
C GLU A 432 11.81 11.06 8.08
N VAL A 433 11.28 11.79 9.05
CA VAL A 433 10.94 13.22 8.85
C VAL A 433 12.19 14.04 8.56
N PHE A 434 13.28 13.82 9.30
CA PHE A 434 14.54 14.52 9.07
C PHE A 434 15.18 14.12 7.73
N GLU A 435 15.16 12.84 7.40
CA GLU A 435 15.66 12.39 6.10
C GLU A 435 14.83 12.94 4.94
N SER A 436 13.51 13.05 5.08
CA SER A 436 12.65 13.68 4.07
C SER A 436 12.98 15.16 3.86
N ILE A 437 13.25 15.90 4.93
CA ILE A 437 13.71 17.30 4.84
C ILE A 437 15.06 17.37 4.12
N ASN A 438 15.99 16.47 4.45
CA ASN A 438 17.30 16.37 3.80
C ASN A 438 17.17 16.06 2.29
N ILE A 439 16.31 15.10 1.93
CA ILE A 439 16.05 14.74 0.51
C ILE A 439 15.48 15.95 -0.25
N ILE A 440 14.47 16.64 0.31
CA ILE A 440 13.86 17.79 -0.36
C ILE A 440 14.90 18.88 -0.62
N ARG A 441 15.76 19.21 0.36
CA ARG A 441 16.83 20.22 0.18
C ARG A 441 17.76 19.84 -0.96
N GLN A 442 18.27 18.62 -0.99
CA GLN A 442 19.15 18.14 -2.05
C GLN A 442 18.50 18.17 -3.44
N LEU A 443 17.21 17.79 -3.53
CA LEU A 443 16.48 17.81 -4.78
C LEU A 443 16.17 19.23 -5.25
N LEU A 444 15.93 20.18 -4.34
CA LEU A 444 15.75 21.59 -4.70
C LEU A 444 17.05 22.22 -5.20
N ASP A 445 18.20 21.90 -4.57
CA ASP A 445 19.51 22.39 -4.98
C ASP A 445 19.92 21.87 -6.37
N LYS A 446 19.52 20.65 -6.70
CA LYS A 446 19.80 19.99 -7.99
C LYS A 446 18.68 20.10 -9.00
N LEU A 447 17.59 20.84 -8.72
CA LEU A 447 16.41 20.89 -9.60
C LEU A 447 16.78 21.38 -11.01
N PRO A 448 16.71 20.50 -12.03
CA PRO A 448 17.14 20.86 -13.38
C PRO A 448 16.17 21.86 -14.03
N GLY A 449 16.64 22.59 -15.02
CA GLY A 449 15.79 23.35 -15.93
C GLY A 449 15.02 22.44 -16.89
N GLY A 450 14.19 23.02 -17.75
CA GLY A 450 13.51 22.31 -18.84
C GLY A 450 12.02 22.10 -18.63
N PRO A 451 11.39 21.28 -19.49
CA PRO A 451 9.95 21.05 -19.47
C PRO A 451 9.52 20.22 -18.26
N ILE A 452 8.24 20.37 -17.89
CA ILE A 452 7.59 19.57 -16.83
C ILE A 452 6.60 18.55 -17.39
N MET A 453 6.47 18.51 -18.73
CA MET A 453 5.56 17.61 -19.46
C MET A 453 6.26 17.07 -20.70
N HIS A 454 6.12 15.79 -20.96
CA HIS A 454 6.60 15.14 -22.17
C HIS A 454 5.81 15.64 -23.39
N GLU A 455 6.49 15.93 -24.50
CA GLU A 455 5.91 16.53 -25.69
C GLU A 455 4.69 15.78 -26.25
N LYS A 456 4.73 14.44 -26.25
CA LYS A 456 3.63 13.59 -26.71
C LYS A 456 2.43 13.56 -25.75
N CYS A 457 2.59 14.02 -24.52
CA CYS A 457 1.55 14.02 -23.49
C CYS A 457 0.95 15.43 -23.27
N SER A 458 1.23 16.36 -24.19
CA SER A 458 0.60 17.68 -24.16
C SER A 458 -0.93 17.55 -24.24
N ALA A 459 -1.66 18.56 -23.76
CA ALA A 459 -3.14 18.55 -23.68
C ALA A 459 -3.88 18.28 -25.00
N ILE A 460 -3.18 18.20 -26.13
CA ILE A 460 -3.74 18.05 -27.47
C ILE A 460 -3.88 16.57 -27.86
N ILE A 461 -2.99 15.68 -27.36
CA ILE A 461 -3.03 14.25 -27.70
C ILE A 461 -3.68 13.50 -26.55
N PRO A 462 -4.76 12.75 -26.79
CA PRO A 462 -5.37 11.91 -25.77
C PRO A 462 -4.36 10.85 -25.28
N VAL A 463 -4.05 10.87 -24.00
CA VAL A 463 -3.16 9.88 -23.35
C VAL A 463 -3.65 8.44 -23.60
N ASP A 464 -4.94 8.29 -23.77
CA ASP A 464 -5.61 7.00 -24.04
C ASP A 464 -5.12 6.33 -25.34
N GLU A 465 -4.65 7.13 -26.30
CA GLU A 465 -4.07 6.64 -27.58
C GLU A 465 -2.58 6.30 -27.47
N LEU A 466 -1.89 6.82 -26.44
CA LEU A 466 -0.45 6.60 -26.24
C LEU A 466 -0.16 5.29 -25.50
N ILE A 467 -1.14 4.71 -24.84
CA ILE A 467 -0.97 3.49 -24.05
C ILE A 467 -1.53 2.29 -24.82
N PRO A 468 -0.66 1.47 -25.44
CA PRO A 468 -1.11 0.34 -26.26
C PRO A 468 -1.75 -0.74 -25.40
N PRO A 469 -2.80 -1.44 -25.88
CA PRO A 469 -3.40 -2.57 -25.16
C PRO A 469 -2.45 -3.77 -25.09
N GLY A 470 -2.74 -4.70 -24.16
CA GLY A 470 -2.00 -5.96 -24.01
C GLY A 470 -0.59 -5.81 -23.42
N LYS A 471 -0.27 -4.67 -22.80
CA LYS A 471 1.00 -4.49 -22.06
C LYS A 471 0.80 -4.72 -20.57
N TYR A 472 1.88 -5.13 -19.91
CA TYR A 472 1.94 -5.36 -18.47
C TYR A 472 2.97 -4.41 -17.86
N ALA A 473 2.71 -3.95 -16.64
CA ALA A 473 3.67 -3.21 -15.86
C ALA A 473 3.41 -3.37 -14.36
N VAL A 474 4.47 -3.45 -13.57
CA VAL A 474 4.44 -3.27 -12.13
C VAL A 474 5.16 -1.97 -11.80
N ALA A 475 4.56 -1.16 -10.95
CA ALA A 475 5.24 -0.01 -10.36
C ALA A 475 5.12 -0.09 -8.84
N ALA A 476 6.14 0.39 -8.16
CA ALA A 476 6.17 0.50 -6.72
C ALA A 476 6.71 1.87 -6.30
N ALA A 477 6.18 2.39 -5.20
CA ALA A 477 6.63 3.64 -4.60
C ALA A 477 6.60 3.52 -3.07
N GLU A 478 7.52 4.18 -2.38
CA GLU A 478 7.57 4.16 -0.92
C GLU A 478 6.59 5.19 -0.35
N ALA A 479 5.43 4.74 0.11
CA ALA A 479 4.49 5.53 0.88
C ALA A 479 5.01 5.75 2.32
N PRO A 480 4.46 6.70 3.09
CA PRO A 480 4.79 6.87 4.51
C PRO A 480 4.64 5.59 5.35
N ARG A 481 3.73 4.70 4.95
CA ARG A 481 3.45 3.42 5.59
C ARG A 481 4.23 2.25 5.02
N GLY A 482 4.99 2.48 3.94
CA GLY A 482 5.78 1.48 3.24
C GLY A 482 5.46 1.38 1.75
N GLU A 483 5.96 0.34 1.13
CA GLU A 483 5.80 0.07 -0.30
C GLU A 483 4.33 0.03 -0.71
N ASP A 484 3.95 0.84 -1.69
CA ASP A 484 2.71 0.77 -2.47
C ASP A 484 3.00 0.14 -3.83
N VAL A 485 2.17 -0.80 -4.28
CA VAL A 485 2.40 -1.54 -5.53
C VAL A 485 1.17 -1.50 -6.40
N HIS A 486 1.35 -1.10 -7.66
CA HIS A 486 0.33 -1.16 -8.68
C HIS A 486 0.75 -2.10 -9.82
N PHE A 487 -0.08 -3.12 -10.08
CA PHE A 487 0.02 -3.94 -11.28
C PHE A 487 -1.01 -3.46 -12.29
N LEU A 488 -0.56 -3.28 -13.53
CA LEU A 488 -1.38 -2.83 -14.65
C LEU A 488 -1.27 -3.81 -15.81
N MET A 489 -2.41 -4.26 -16.30
CA MET A 489 -2.58 -4.85 -17.62
C MET A 489 -3.40 -3.88 -18.46
N THR A 490 -2.87 -3.46 -19.60
CA THR A 490 -3.50 -2.43 -20.43
C THR A 490 -4.57 -3.00 -21.35
N GLY A 491 -5.67 -2.25 -21.51
CA GLY A 491 -6.74 -2.48 -22.49
C GLY A 491 -6.89 -1.26 -23.39
N GLU A 492 -7.91 -1.26 -24.23
CA GLU A 492 -8.22 -0.15 -25.14
C GLU A 492 -8.74 1.07 -24.36
N GLY A 493 -7.97 2.17 -24.36
CA GLY A 493 -8.30 3.45 -23.74
C GLY A 493 -8.45 3.42 -22.21
N ARG A 494 -8.29 2.26 -21.56
CA ARG A 494 -8.45 2.07 -20.11
C ARG A 494 -7.73 0.79 -19.65
N PRO A 495 -7.48 0.64 -18.32
CA PRO A 495 -6.96 -0.60 -17.77
C PRO A 495 -7.85 -1.82 -18.11
N TYR A 496 -7.25 -2.90 -18.60
CA TYR A 496 -7.89 -4.21 -18.62
C TYR A 496 -7.95 -4.78 -17.20
N ARG A 497 -6.84 -4.68 -16.47
CA ARG A 497 -6.77 -5.00 -15.04
C ARG A 497 -5.88 -3.97 -14.33
N TRP A 498 -6.36 -3.45 -13.23
CA TRP A 498 -5.59 -2.57 -12.36
C TRP A 498 -5.69 -3.10 -10.92
N LYS A 499 -4.59 -3.65 -10.41
CA LYS A 499 -4.47 -4.13 -9.03
C LYS A 499 -3.68 -3.12 -8.20
N VAL A 500 -4.20 -2.81 -7.03
CA VAL A 500 -3.54 -1.95 -6.04
C VAL A 500 -3.29 -2.73 -4.76
N ARG A 501 -2.06 -2.72 -4.28
CA ARG A 501 -1.70 -3.22 -2.96
C ARG A 501 -1.10 -2.09 -2.15
N ALA A 502 -1.89 -1.52 -1.27
CA ALA A 502 -1.47 -0.50 -0.32
C ALA A 502 -0.59 -1.10 0.81
N PRO A 503 0.32 -0.32 1.43
CA PRO A 503 1.18 -0.85 2.49
C PRO A 503 0.41 -1.34 3.72
N THR A 504 -0.70 -0.73 4.09
CA THR A 504 -1.54 -1.16 5.21
C THR A 504 -2.11 -2.56 4.98
N TYR A 505 -2.53 -2.88 3.75
CA TYR A 505 -2.98 -4.23 3.38
C TYR A 505 -1.91 -5.29 3.70
N GLN A 506 -0.64 -4.98 3.46
CA GLN A 506 0.48 -5.88 3.74
C GLN A 506 0.82 -5.99 5.23
N ASN A 507 0.60 -4.92 5.99
CA ASN A 507 1.02 -4.84 7.39
C ASN A 507 -0.03 -5.34 8.40
N ILE A 508 -1.33 -5.32 8.07
CA ILE A 508 -2.40 -5.74 9.00
C ILE A 508 -2.22 -7.19 9.50
N PRO A 509 -1.84 -8.18 8.67
CA PRO A 509 -1.61 -9.54 9.17
C PRO A 509 -0.59 -9.64 10.31
N ALA A 510 0.33 -8.69 10.42
CA ALA A 510 1.33 -8.63 11.49
C ALA A 510 0.74 -8.21 12.85
N LEU A 511 -0.44 -7.60 12.88
CA LEU A 511 -1.07 -7.20 14.16
C LEU A 511 -1.38 -8.40 15.06
N ARG A 512 -1.71 -9.55 14.49
CA ARG A 512 -1.99 -10.75 15.29
C ARG A 512 -0.79 -11.22 16.13
N PRO A 513 0.43 -11.44 15.58
CA PRO A 513 1.59 -11.73 16.40
C PRO A 513 2.02 -10.57 17.30
N MET A 514 1.88 -9.31 16.85
CA MET A 514 2.24 -8.13 17.64
C MET A 514 1.38 -7.95 18.90
N LEU A 515 0.10 -8.31 18.85
CA LEU A 515 -0.84 -8.16 19.97
C LEU A 515 -0.72 -9.29 20.99
N ARG A 516 -0.22 -10.46 20.60
CA ARG A 516 -0.08 -11.60 21.51
C ARG A 516 0.96 -11.33 22.58
N GLY A 517 0.55 -11.51 23.83
CA GLY A 517 1.37 -11.27 25.01
C GLY A 517 1.37 -9.83 25.50
N ASP A 518 0.77 -8.89 24.73
CA ASP A 518 0.67 -7.50 25.14
C ASP A 518 -0.40 -7.30 26.21
N PRO A 519 -0.24 -6.29 27.11
CA PRO A 519 -1.31 -5.79 27.96
C PRO A 519 -2.47 -5.26 27.11
N LEU A 520 -3.70 -5.59 27.49
CA LEU A 520 -4.91 -5.09 26.84
C LEU A 520 -4.93 -3.55 26.73
N ALA A 521 -4.44 -2.85 27.76
CA ALA A 521 -4.36 -1.40 27.78
C ALA A 521 -3.44 -0.80 26.71
N ASP A 522 -2.46 -1.57 26.19
CA ASP A 522 -1.51 -1.15 25.16
C ASP A 522 -1.91 -1.64 23.75
N ALA A 523 -2.90 -2.51 23.63
CA ALA A 523 -3.42 -2.98 22.34
C ALA A 523 -3.82 -1.83 21.38
N PRO A 524 -4.47 -0.74 21.83
CA PRO A 524 -4.75 0.43 21.00
C PRO A 524 -3.50 1.06 20.40
N LEU A 525 -2.41 1.17 21.16
CA LEU A 525 -1.14 1.71 20.69
C LEU A 525 -0.52 0.76 19.65
N THR A 526 -0.53 -0.55 19.91
CA THR A 526 0.00 -1.56 18.99
C THR A 526 -0.76 -1.54 17.66
N ILE A 527 -2.10 -1.47 17.68
CA ILE A 527 -2.91 -1.31 16.46
C ILE A 527 -2.55 -0.01 15.73
N ALA A 528 -2.50 1.11 16.44
CA ALA A 528 -2.14 2.40 15.86
C ALA A 528 -0.69 2.43 15.34
N SER A 529 0.22 1.60 15.87
CA SER A 529 1.65 1.65 15.57
C SER A 529 2.02 1.29 14.13
N ILE A 530 1.18 0.50 13.44
CA ILE A 530 1.36 0.23 12.01
C ILE A 530 0.90 1.41 11.13
N ASP A 531 0.32 2.48 11.74
CA ASP A 531 -0.28 3.63 11.05
C ASP A 531 -1.34 3.17 10.02
N PRO A 532 -2.39 2.44 10.46
CA PRO A 532 -3.30 1.83 9.51
C PRO A 532 -4.11 2.89 8.75
N CYS A 533 -4.19 2.75 7.44
CA CYS A 533 -5.10 3.50 6.58
C CYS A 533 -6.06 2.50 5.92
N PHE A 534 -7.22 2.34 6.50
CA PHE A 534 -8.19 1.35 6.04
C PHE A 534 -8.85 1.75 4.72
N SER A 535 -8.96 3.05 4.43
CA SER A 535 -9.37 3.53 3.10
C SER A 535 -8.48 3.01 1.97
N CYS A 536 -7.19 2.80 2.22
CA CYS A 536 -6.27 2.23 1.23
C CYS A 536 -6.46 0.71 1.10
N THR A 537 -6.83 0.05 2.19
CA THR A 537 -7.06 -1.40 2.26
C THR A 537 -8.45 -1.73 1.77
N ASP A 538 -9.43 -0.97 2.23
CA ASP A 538 -10.84 -1.17 2.02
C ASP A 538 -11.37 -0.25 0.92
N ARG A 539 -12.27 -0.77 0.10
CA ARG A 539 -12.77 -0.05 -1.08
C ARG A 539 -14.27 -0.24 -1.22
N ALA A 540 -15.09 0.36 -0.31
CA ALA A 540 -16.53 0.11 -0.19
C ALA A 540 -17.45 1.11 -0.88
N LEU A 541 -18.64 0.63 -1.27
CA LEU A 541 -19.83 1.39 -1.63
C LEU A 541 -20.93 1.10 -0.59
N VAL A 542 -21.52 2.13 0.00
CA VAL A 542 -22.69 1.98 0.89
C VAL A 542 -23.96 1.96 0.05
N ILE A 543 -24.75 0.89 0.15
CA ILE A 543 -26.05 0.75 -0.49
C ILE A 543 -27.11 0.75 0.61
N ASP A 544 -28.11 1.64 0.50
CA ASP A 544 -29.30 1.59 1.32
C ASP A 544 -30.13 0.35 0.96
N VAL A 545 -30.16 -0.60 1.87
CA VAL A 545 -30.78 -1.93 1.67
C VAL A 545 -32.31 -1.82 1.49
N LYS A 546 -32.95 -0.78 2.05
CA LYS A 546 -34.40 -0.59 1.96
C LYS A 546 -34.84 0.07 0.65
N THR A 547 -34.06 0.99 0.11
CA THR A 547 -34.45 1.77 -1.06
C THR A 547 -33.70 1.36 -2.33
N GLY A 548 -32.67 0.52 -2.23
CA GLY A 548 -31.80 0.16 -3.37
C GLY A 548 -31.04 1.34 -3.96
N ARG A 549 -31.06 2.50 -3.34
CA ARG A 549 -30.39 3.72 -3.81
C ARG A 549 -28.98 3.83 -3.23
N ALA A 550 -28.00 4.04 -4.08
CA ALA A 550 -26.67 4.45 -3.65
C ALA A 550 -26.74 5.89 -3.15
N ARG A 551 -26.42 6.11 -1.87
CA ARG A 551 -26.25 7.47 -1.31
C ARG A 551 -24.80 7.66 -0.89
N THR A 552 -24.25 8.82 -1.23
CA THR A 552 -23.04 9.30 -0.54
C THR A 552 -23.50 9.82 0.83
N ILE A 553 -23.24 9.04 1.87
CA ILE A 553 -23.51 9.49 3.23
C ILE A 553 -22.35 10.36 3.67
N LYS A 554 -22.62 11.65 3.91
CA LYS A 554 -21.71 12.50 4.68
C LYS A 554 -21.83 12.07 6.15
N LEU A 555 -20.84 11.35 6.65
CA LEU A 555 -20.80 10.85 8.03
C LEU A 555 -20.59 11.94 9.09
N TRP A 556 -20.49 13.21 8.70
CA TRP A 556 -20.40 14.33 9.63
C TRP A 556 -21.17 15.57 9.11
N ASN A 557 -22.26 15.89 9.78
CA ASN A 557 -22.72 17.26 9.99
C ASN A 557 -22.78 17.44 11.51
N GLY A 558 -21.94 18.33 12.07
CA GLY A 558 -21.94 18.67 13.48
C GLY A 558 -23.30 19.22 13.92
N GLY A 559 -24.16 18.35 14.40
CA GLY A 559 -25.47 18.64 14.96
C GLY A 559 -26.14 17.32 15.33
N VAL A 560 -26.57 17.20 16.58
CA VAL A 560 -27.41 16.11 17.06
C VAL A 560 -28.73 16.19 16.29
N GLY A 561 -28.80 15.47 15.19
CA GLY A 561 -30.00 15.28 14.39
C GLY A 561 -30.26 13.79 14.30
N THR A 562 -31.40 13.36 14.82
CA THR A 562 -31.94 12.01 14.69
C THR A 562 -31.79 11.50 13.27
N CYS A 563 -31.06 10.40 13.10
CA CYS A 563 -31.00 9.63 11.86
C CYS A 563 -32.42 9.07 11.60
N GLN A 564 -33.20 9.74 10.78
CA GLN A 564 -34.36 9.11 10.14
C GLN A 564 -33.83 8.33 8.94
N LEU A 565 -33.85 7.00 9.07
CA LEU A 565 -33.60 6.02 8.01
C LEU A 565 -34.66 6.11 6.90
#